data_ba8c0cff659a48d2fc19127bba329e54
#
_entry.id   ba8c0cff659a48d2fc19127bba329e54
#
_cell.length_a   1.000
_cell.length_b   1.000
_cell.length_c   1.000
_cell.angle_alpha   90.00
_cell.angle_beta   90.00
_cell.angle_gamma   90.00
#
_symmetry.space_group_name_H-M   'P 1'
#
loop_
_entity.id
_entity.type
_entity.pdbx_description
1 polymer ?
#
loop_
_entity_poly.entity_id
_entity_poly.type
_entity_poly.pdbx_seq_one_letter_code
_entity_poly.pdbx_strand_id
1 'polypeptide(L)'
;MIKFLNIIFIFLFVFSNGFSQKKKKKSLFPKSTLSSERLEGYLKRISLEENSIVKNIQFRNIGPTVMSGRVVDFAVNPDDPSHFYVAYASGGLWETKNNGNSFNPIFDNQMVMTIGDIEVDWEKDIIYVGTGEKNSSRSSYSGNGIYKSSNGGKNWEYLGLDDSHHIGRIVLHPDNSDIIWVASLGHLYSENSDRGIYKSIDAGKTWNKTLFVNNRTGAIDIVIDPSNPDILYSAMWEKDRKAWDFDGSGIGSGIYKSVDGGSSWLEVSGGTSGFPDTRGTGRIGLDISISNPNIIYAILDNQDRKPKDEDVSNEGLTKDSFREISEEDFLKISDKELDAFLKQNRFPRDYDAIKVKELVRNGMISPYALVEYLEDSNSMLFDTPVIGAEVYSSKDSGVTWKKVNEDELNILYFSYGYYFGEIR
;
A
#
# COMPACT_ATOMS: atom_id res chain seq x y z
N MET A 1 66.16 38.12 3.92
CA MET A 1 65.50 37.11 4.76
C MET A 1 63.98 37.31 4.81
N ILE A 2 63.45 38.52 5.00
CA ILE A 2 62.01 38.76 5.17
C ILE A 2 61.15 38.44 3.91
N LYS A 3 61.71 38.65 2.70
CA LYS A 3 60.95 38.32 1.46
C LYS A 3 60.80 36.82 1.15
N PHE A 4 61.69 36.01 1.69
CA PHE A 4 61.61 34.52 1.53
C PHE A 4 60.62 33.91 2.52
N LEU A 5 60.46 34.52 3.70
CA LEU A 5 59.48 34.06 4.69
C LEU A 5 58.03 34.25 4.24
N ASN A 6 57.73 35.38 3.50
CA ASN A 6 56.40 35.66 2.98
C ASN A 6 55.98 34.71 1.85
N ILE A 7 56.92 34.21 1.04
CA ILE A 7 56.63 33.25 -0.01
C ILE A 7 56.32 31.85 0.58
N ILE A 8 56.99 31.46 1.66
CA ILE A 8 56.70 30.17 2.34
C ILE A 8 55.33 30.26 3.03
N PHE A 9 54.93 31.36 3.60
CA PHE A 9 53.60 31.52 4.22
C PHE A 9 52.47 31.49 3.17
N ILE A 10 52.66 32.06 1.98
CA ILE A 10 51.69 32.01 0.89
C ILE A 10 51.55 30.58 0.32
N PHE A 11 52.68 29.86 0.21
CA PHE A 11 52.61 28.45 -0.25
C PHE A 11 51.96 27.53 0.79
N LEU A 12 52.18 27.74 2.08
CA LEU A 12 51.49 26.98 3.13
C LEU A 12 49.98 27.28 3.18
N PHE A 13 49.54 28.50 2.85
CA PHE A 13 48.14 28.90 2.82
C PHE A 13 47.40 28.36 1.55
N VAL A 14 48.12 28.18 0.46
CA VAL A 14 47.53 27.62 -0.79
C VAL A 14 47.41 26.08 -0.70
N PHE A 15 48.32 25.42 0.02
CA PHE A 15 48.22 23.97 0.24
C PHE A 15 47.22 23.56 1.31
N SER A 16 46.88 24.44 2.27
CA SER A 16 45.90 24.13 3.32
C SER A 16 44.42 24.22 2.81
N ASN A 17 44.17 24.87 1.67
CA ASN A 17 42.84 24.96 1.08
C ASN A 17 42.54 23.86 0.04
N GLY A 18 43.49 22.95 -0.23
CA GLY A 18 43.37 21.91 -1.26
C GLY A 18 42.72 20.60 -0.80
N PHE A 19 42.55 20.38 0.50
CA PHE A 19 41.83 19.23 1.02
C PHE A 19 40.41 19.62 1.39
N SER A 20 39.60 19.94 0.37
CA SER A 20 38.14 19.85 0.51
C SER A 20 37.83 18.37 0.80
N GLN A 21 37.68 18.03 2.06
CA GLN A 21 37.02 16.79 2.44
C GLN A 21 35.67 16.81 1.72
N LYS A 22 35.51 15.98 0.69
CA LYS A 22 34.18 15.64 0.17
C LYS A 22 33.37 15.19 1.39
N LYS A 23 32.61 16.09 2.00
CA LYS A 23 31.59 15.69 2.97
C LYS A 23 30.78 14.62 2.27
N LYS A 24 30.91 13.35 2.66
CA LYS A 24 29.99 12.30 2.24
C LYS A 24 28.62 12.91 2.47
N LYS A 25 27.85 13.13 1.40
CA LYS A 25 26.44 13.50 1.53
C LYS A 25 25.85 12.42 2.44
N LYS A 26 25.54 12.77 3.69
CA LYS A 26 24.75 11.88 4.55
C LYS A 26 23.48 11.64 3.77
N SER A 27 23.15 10.39 3.52
CA SER A 27 21.83 10.01 2.99
C SER A 27 20.80 10.75 3.84
N LEU A 28 19.87 11.46 3.21
CA LEU A 28 18.75 12.13 3.88
C LEU A 28 17.82 11.11 4.56
N PHE A 29 17.96 9.84 4.19
CA PHE A 29 17.16 8.76 4.70
C PHE A 29 18.01 7.79 5.51
N PRO A 30 17.57 7.37 6.70
CA PRO A 30 18.21 6.30 7.44
C PRO A 30 18.16 5.02 6.58
N LYS A 31 19.19 4.20 6.69
CA LYS A 31 19.14 2.86 6.10
C LYS A 31 18.11 2.04 6.87
N SER A 32 17.42 1.11 6.17
CA SER A 32 16.60 0.11 6.84
C SER A 32 17.43 -0.70 7.82
N THR A 33 16.85 -1.10 8.95
CA THR A 33 17.45 -2.05 9.87
C THR A 33 17.58 -3.39 9.18
N LEU A 34 18.76 -3.99 9.22
CA LEU A 34 19.00 -5.29 8.60
C LEU A 34 18.11 -6.37 9.24
N SER A 35 17.65 -7.33 8.46
CA SER A 35 16.90 -8.48 8.96
C SER A 35 17.66 -9.26 10.03
N SER A 36 18.97 -9.44 9.87
CA SER A 36 19.84 -10.08 10.86
C SER A 36 19.86 -9.37 12.21
N GLU A 37 19.87 -8.03 12.22
CA GLU A 37 19.83 -7.23 13.47
C GLU A 37 18.47 -7.38 14.17
N ARG A 38 17.39 -7.44 13.40
CA ARG A 38 16.03 -7.66 13.93
C ARG A 38 15.91 -9.05 14.54
N LEU A 39 16.42 -10.08 13.85
CA LEU A 39 16.44 -11.45 14.34
C LEU A 39 17.29 -11.58 15.62
N GLU A 40 18.47 -10.97 15.67
CA GLU A 40 19.32 -10.95 16.86
C GLU A 40 18.58 -10.33 18.06
N GLY A 41 17.89 -9.22 17.84
CA GLY A 41 17.07 -8.56 18.86
C GLY A 41 15.97 -9.47 19.40
N TYR A 42 15.31 -10.24 18.53
CA TYR A 42 14.30 -11.22 18.91
C TYR A 42 14.89 -12.38 19.72
N LEU A 43 15.97 -13.00 19.25
CA LEU A 43 16.65 -14.08 19.96
C LEU A 43 17.14 -13.65 21.34
N LYS A 44 17.61 -12.40 21.46
CA LYS A 44 17.98 -11.82 22.77
C LYS A 44 16.78 -11.71 23.69
N ARG A 45 15.59 -11.31 23.17
CA ARG A 45 14.35 -11.29 23.96
C ARG A 45 14.01 -12.68 24.48
N ILE A 46 14.03 -13.71 23.64
CA ILE A 46 13.76 -15.11 24.03
C ILE A 46 14.74 -15.56 25.13
N SER A 47 16.02 -15.30 24.93
CA SER A 47 17.03 -15.66 25.94
C SER A 47 16.80 -14.94 27.28
N LEU A 48 16.39 -13.68 27.29
CA LEU A 48 16.05 -12.96 28.51
C LEU A 48 14.82 -13.54 29.20
N GLU A 49 13.81 -13.96 28.44
CA GLU A 49 12.60 -14.61 28.94
C GLU A 49 12.93 -15.96 29.61
N GLU A 50 13.70 -16.82 28.94
CA GLU A 50 14.13 -18.11 29.43
C GLU A 50 14.97 -18.03 30.73
N ASN A 51 15.78 -16.99 30.86
CA ASN A 51 16.63 -16.75 31.99
C ASN A 51 16.01 -15.85 33.08
N SER A 52 14.76 -15.41 32.88
CA SER A 52 14.06 -14.54 33.82
C SER A 52 13.77 -15.24 35.14
N ILE A 53 13.95 -14.56 36.26
CA ILE A 53 13.56 -15.05 37.59
C ILE A 53 12.04 -15.17 37.72
N VAL A 54 11.28 -14.50 36.87
CA VAL A 54 9.80 -14.51 36.87
C VAL A 54 9.23 -15.39 35.74
N LYS A 55 10.04 -16.17 35.04
CA LYS A 55 9.59 -17.01 33.90
C LYS A 55 8.43 -17.97 34.21
N ASN A 56 8.31 -18.38 35.48
CA ASN A 56 7.25 -19.28 35.90
C ASN A 56 5.98 -18.54 36.36
N ILE A 57 5.98 -17.22 36.35
CA ILE A 57 4.80 -16.41 36.64
C ILE A 57 4.01 -16.21 35.34
N GLN A 58 2.83 -16.80 35.29
CA GLN A 58 1.95 -16.62 34.14
C GLN A 58 1.30 -15.25 34.18
N PHE A 59 1.63 -14.42 33.19
CA PHE A 59 0.94 -13.17 32.96
C PHE A 59 -0.30 -13.40 32.11
N ARG A 60 -1.42 -12.91 32.54
CA ARG A 60 -2.66 -12.90 31.75
C ARG A 60 -2.84 -11.56 31.09
N ASN A 61 -2.98 -11.53 29.78
CA ASN A 61 -3.37 -10.34 29.07
C ASN A 61 -4.80 -9.93 29.52
N ILE A 62 -4.97 -8.73 30.07
CA ILE A 62 -6.25 -8.19 30.51
C ILE A 62 -6.75 -7.03 29.65
N GLY A 63 -6.09 -6.76 28.57
CA GLY A 63 -6.51 -5.72 27.63
C GLY A 63 -5.43 -5.26 26.66
N PRO A 64 -5.82 -4.47 25.67
CA PRO A 64 -7.16 -3.92 25.46
C PRO A 64 -8.20 -5.02 25.19
N THR A 65 -9.42 -4.84 25.73
CA THR A 65 -10.53 -5.80 25.55
C THR A 65 -11.24 -5.64 24.21
N VAL A 66 -10.91 -4.59 23.47
CA VAL A 66 -11.36 -4.35 22.11
C VAL A 66 -10.18 -4.56 21.19
N MET A 67 -10.33 -5.47 20.22
CA MET A 67 -9.35 -5.68 19.16
C MET A 67 -9.20 -4.36 18.40
N SER A 68 -7.96 -3.94 18.26
CA SER A 68 -7.62 -2.65 17.69
C SER A 68 -6.86 -2.85 16.38
N GLY A 69 -7.19 -2.05 15.39
CA GLY A 69 -6.50 -2.04 14.12
C GLY A 69 -7.40 -2.46 12.96
N ARG A 70 -6.80 -2.47 11.79
CA ARG A 70 -7.47 -2.84 10.54
C ARG A 70 -7.42 -4.34 10.34
N VAL A 71 -8.55 -4.95 10.00
CA VAL A 71 -8.57 -6.32 9.48
C VAL A 71 -7.96 -6.28 8.08
N VAL A 72 -6.98 -7.11 7.84
CA VAL A 72 -6.30 -7.24 6.54
C VAL A 72 -6.68 -8.49 5.82
N ASP A 73 -7.09 -9.52 6.58
CA ASP A 73 -7.55 -10.76 6.02
C ASP A 73 -8.31 -11.59 7.06
N PHE A 74 -9.07 -12.58 6.61
CA PHE A 74 -9.72 -13.59 7.45
C PHE A 74 -9.85 -14.90 6.70
N ALA A 75 -9.74 -16.02 7.43
CA ALA A 75 -9.91 -17.35 6.89
C ALA A 75 -11.04 -18.06 7.64
N VAL A 76 -12.06 -18.50 6.92
CA VAL A 76 -13.25 -19.17 7.48
C VAL A 76 -13.16 -20.66 7.18
N ASN A 77 -13.42 -21.49 8.21
CA ASN A 77 -13.51 -22.93 8.01
C ASN A 77 -14.72 -23.26 7.14
N PRO A 78 -14.54 -23.89 5.96
CA PRO A 78 -15.64 -24.21 5.07
C PRO A 78 -16.64 -25.22 5.67
N ASP A 79 -16.18 -26.10 6.57
CA ASP A 79 -17.01 -27.13 7.20
C ASP A 79 -17.71 -26.64 8.49
N ASP A 80 -17.15 -25.60 9.13
CA ASP A 80 -17.70 -24.95 10.32
C ASP A 80 -17.50 -23.44 10.27
N PRO A 81 -18.40 -22.66 9.65
CA PRO A 81 -18.27 -21.22 9.53
C PRO A 81 -18.27 -20.45 10.86
N SER A 82 -18.56 -21.13 11.98
CA SER A 82 -18.41 -20.52 13.32
C SER A 82 -16.94 -20.49 13.79
N HIS A 83 -16.06 -21.25 13.14
CA HIS A 83 -14.62 -21.27 13.36
C HIS A 83 -13.91 -20.49 12.27
N PHE A 84 -13.24 -19.40 12.62
CA PHE A 84 -12.46 -18.58 11.68
C PHE A 84 -11.31 -17.85 12.36
N TYR A 85 -10.35 -17.45 11.55
CA TYR A 85 -9.23 -16.60 11.94
C TYR A 85 -9.41 -15.18 11.43
N VAL A 86 -8.98 -14.20 12.23
CA VAL A 86 -8.98 -12.76 11.84
C VAL A 86 -7.57 -12.22 11.98
N ALA A 87 -7.02 -11.74 10.88
CA ALA A 87 -5.70 -11.14 10.81
C ALA A 87 -5.79 -9.62 10.87
N TYR A 88 -5.04 -9.02 11.79
CA TYR A 88 -4.97 -7.56 11.94
C TYR A 88 -3.64 -7.01 11.44
N ALA A 89 -3.68 -5.87 10.79
CA ALA A 89 -2.51 -5.16 10.28
C ALA A 89 -1.41 -4.92 11.33
N SER A 90 -1.81 -4.75 12.58
CA SER A 90 -0.90 -4.49 13.71
C SER A 90 -1.34 -5.13 15.03
N GLY A 91 -2.41 -5.93 15.00
CA GLY A 91 -3.02 -6.54 16.18
C GLY A 91 -2.84 -8.06 16.29
N GLY A 92 -1.99 -8.66 15.44
CA GLY A 92 -1.76 -10.11 15.46
C GLY A 92 -2.88 -10.93 14.82
N LEU A 93 -2.86 -12.24 15.08
CA LEU A 93 -3.82 -13.22 14.59
C LEU A 93 -4.71 -13.72 15.72
N TRP A 94 -6.00 -13.71 15.48
CA TRP A 94 -7.02 -14.08 16.43
C TRP A 94 -7.87 -15.23 15.92
N GLU A 95 -8.18 -16.19 16.80
CA GLU A 95 -9.04 -17.34 16.53
C GLU A 95 -10.37 -17.18 17.24
N THR A 96 -11.47 -17.48 16.55
CA THR A 96 -12.79 -17.74 17.16
C THR A 96 -13.32 -19.10 16.75
N LYS A 97 -13.97 -19.82 17.69
CA LYS A 97 -14.66 -21.08 17.45
C LYS A 97 -16.15 -21.00 17.80
N ASN A 98 -16.68 -19.81 17.94
CA ASN A 98 -18.05 -19.59 18.39
C ASN A 98 -18.68 -18.36 17.73
N ASN A 99 -18.39 -18.19 16.43
CA ASN A 99 -18.94 -17.11 15.61
C ASN A 99 -18.68 -15.71 16.19
N GLY A 100 -17.45 -15.47 16.67
CA GLY A 100 -17.02 -14.16 17.15
C GLY A 100 -17.48 -13.78 18.56
N ASN A 101 -18.14 -14.72 19.32
CA ASN A 101 -18.50 -14.42 20.70
C ASN A 101 -17.29 -14.33 21.64
N SER A 102 -16.20 -15.00 21.30
CA SER A 102 -14.90 -14.84 21.96
C SER A 102 -13.77 -15.06 20.97
N PHE A 103 -12.64 -14.41 21.24
CA PHE A 103 -11.43 -14.51 20.42
C PHE A 103 -10.23 -14.83 21.31
N ASN A 104 -9.33 -15.67 20.78
CA ASN A 104 -8.05 -15.99 21.40
C ASN A 104 -6.91 -15.51 20.50
N PRO A 105 -5.95 -14.74 21.02
CA PRO A 105 -4.76 -14.40 20.27
C PRO A 105 -3.86 -15.63 20.16
N ILE A 106 -3.38 -15.91 18.95
CA ILE A 106 -2.56 -17.10 18.68
C ILE A 106 -1.19 -16.78 18.08
N PHE A 107 -0.86 -15.51 17.88
CA PHE A 107 0.40 -15.07 17.23
C PHE A 107 1.24 -14.10 18.07
N ASP A 108 0.87 -13.79 19.31
CA ASP A 108 1.43 -12.71 20.14
C ASP A 108 2.92 -12.89 20.49
N ASN A 109 3.40 -14.13 20.52
CA ASN A 109 4.78 -14.45 20.93
C ASN A 109 5.78 -14.44 19.77
N GLN A 110 5.35 -14.09 18.58
CA GLN A 110 6.24 -14.05 17.42
C GLN A 110 7.07 -12.75 17.38
N MET A 111 8.03 -12.70 16.46
CA MET A 111 8.94 -11.57 16.34
C MET A 111 8.21 -10.26 16.03
N VAL A 112 7.13 -10.34 15.27
CA VAL A 112 6.27 -9.22 14.89
C VAL A 112 4.80 -9.63 14.97
N MET A 113 3.92 -8.65 15.19
CA MET A 113 2.47 -8.84 15.23
C MET A 113 1.75 -8.23 14.01
N THR A 114 2.52 -7.71 13.06
CA THR A 114 1.95 -7.11 11.86
C THR A 114 1.71 -8.17 10.81
N ILE A 115 0.49 -8.24 10.29
CA ILE A 115 0.10 -9.23 9.31
C ILE A 115 -0.29 -8.55 8.00
N GLY A 116 0.09 -9.17 6.89
CA GLY A 116 -0.31 -8.79 5.55
C GLY A 116 -1.37 -9.71 4.96
N ASP A 117 -1.22 -11.03 5.21
CA ASP A 117 -2.11 -12.05 4.67
C ASP A 117 -2.01 -13.34 5.46
N ILE A 118 -3.06 -14.18 5.38
CA ILE A 118 -3.07 -15.52 5.97
C ILE A 118 -3.65 -16.54 4.97
N GLU A 119 -3.18 -17.77 5.04
CA GLU A 119 -3.75 -18.88 4.28
C GLU A 119 -3.83 -20.14 5.13
N VAL A 120 -4.91 -20.91 5.03
CA VAL A 120 -5.19 -22.03 5.92
C VAL A 120 -5.56 -23.29 5.15
N ASP A 121 -4.78 -24.34 5.35
CA ASP A 121 -5.19 -25.72 4.99
C ASP A 121 -6.00 -26.28 6.18
N TRP A 122 -7.32 -26.21 6.08
CA TRP A 122 -8.25 -26.62 7.13
C TRP A 122 -8.26 -28.12 7.37
N GLU A 123 -7.96 -28.92 6.35
CA GLU A 123 -7.93 -30.40 6.47
C GLU A 123 -6.74 -30.86 7.33
N LYS A 124 -5.59 -30.16 7.20
CA LYS A 124 -4.33 -30.49 7.89
C LYS A 124 -4.06 -29.66 9.13
N ASP A 125 -4.94 -28.70 9.47
CA ASP A 125 -4.75 -27.75 10.57
C ASP A 125 -3.45 -26.94 10.42
N ILE A 126 -3.11 -26.56 9.16
CA ILE A 126 -1.91 -25.79 8.83
C ILE A 126 -2.32 -24.35 8.58
N ILE A 127 -1.63 -23.42 9.23
CA ILE A 127 -1.81 -21.98 9.04
C ILE A 127 -0.49 -21.37 8.54
N TYR A 128 -0.55 -20.61 7.46
CA TYR A 128 0.54 -19.74 7.02
C TYR A 128 0.20 -18.28 7.33
N VAL A 129 1.18 -17.54 7.84
CA VAL A 129 1.07 -16.10 8.13
C VAL A 129 2.17 -15.36 7.38
N GLY A 130 1.77 -14.46 6.50
CA GLY A 130 2.62 -13.48 5.87
C GLY A 130 2.62 -12.19 6.67
N THR A 131 3.80 -11.78 7.14
CA THR A 131 3.91 -10.62 8.03
C THR A 131 4.09 -9.31 7.28
N GLY A 132 3.70 -8.19 7.94
CA GLY A 132 3.80 -6.84 7.42
C GLY A 132 2.61 -6.40 6.58
N GLU A 133 1.91 -5.34 7.03
CA GLU A 133 0.70 -4.83 6.41
C GLU A 133 0.90 -4.42 4.95
N LYS A 134 0.10 -4.98 4.04
CA LYS A 134 0.17 -4.77 2.58
C LYS A 134 -0.31 -3.39 2.09
N ASN A 135 -1.06 -2.65 2.88
CA ASN A 135 -1.77 -1.44 2.42
C ASN A 135 -0.90 -0.20 2.22
N SER A 136 0.39 -0.24 2.52
CA SER A 136 1.37 0.83 2.26
C SER A 136 1.01 2.22 2.83
N SER A 137 0.27 2.26 3.94
CA SER A 137 0.02 3.46 4.73
C SER A 137 1.30 3.92 5.44
N ARG A 138 1.34 5.18 5.89
CA ARG A 138 2.42 5.66 6.77
C ARG A 138 2.51 4.90 8.09
N SER A 139 1.41 4.29 8.53
CA SER A 139 1.31 3.45 9.72
C SER A 139 1.36 1.94 9.40
N SER A 140 1.78 1.54 8.20
CA SER A 140 2.01 0.14 7.86
C SER A 140 3.37 -0.29 8.40
N TYR A 141 3.35 -1.13 9.42
CA TYR A 141 4.55 -1.64 10.05
C TYR A 141 5.11 -2.84 9.29
N SER A 142 6.43 -2.92 9.19
CA SER A 142 7.11 -4.01 8.50
C SER A 142 7.00 -5.32 9.28
N GLY A 143 6.84 -6.40 8.51
CA GLY A 143 7.03 -7.77 8.96
C GLY A 143 8.47 -8.23 8.80
N ASN A 144 8.64 -9.54 8.87
CA ASN A 144 9.92 -10.22 8.72
C ASN A 144 9.81 -11.57 7.97
N GLY A 145 8.81 -11.69 7.10
CA GLY A 145 8.64 -12.90 6.27
C GLY A 145 7.46 -13.76 6.66
N ILE A 146 7.64 -15.07 6.55
CA ILE A 146 6.57 -16.08 6.62
C ILE A 146 6.72 -16.93 7.89
N TYR A 147 5.58 -17.25 8.48
CA TYR A 147 5.44 -18.23 9.56
C TYR A 147 4.47 -19.34 9.19
N LYS A 148 4.69 -20.53 9.72
CA LYS A 148 3.83 -21.70 9.59
C LYS A 148 3.48 -22.24 10.95
N SER A 149 2.24 -22.61 11.16
CA SER A 149 1.81 -23.50 12.22
C SER A 149 1.28 -24.80 11.60
N SER A 150 1.62 -25.94 12.18
CA SER A 150 1.11 -27.25 11.79
C SER A 150 0.22 -27.85 12.88
N ASN A 151 -0.34 -27.03 13.77
CA ASN A 151 -1.15 -27.46 14.89
C ASN A 151 -2.14 -26.39 15.37
N GLY A 152 -2.78 -25.69 14.42
CA GLY A 152 -3.83 -24.72 14.70
C GLY A 152 -3.35 -23.50 15.51
N GLY A 153 -2.15 -23.01 15.23
CA GLY A 153 -1.61 -21.81 15.87
C GLY A 153 -0.97 -22.03 17.25
N LYS A 154 -0.84 -23.27 17.74
CA LYS A 154 -0.23 -23.55 19.05
C LYS A 154 1.28 -23.31 19.05
N ASN A 155 1.96 -23.66 17.96
CA ASN A 155 3.38 -23.43 17.75
C ASN A 155 3.62 -22.90 16.34
N TRP A 156 4.66 -22.10 16.20
CA TRP A 156 5.00 -21.42 14.94
C TRP A 156 6.45 -21.69 14.55
N GLU A 157 6.64 -22.00 13.28
CA GLU A 157 7.93 -22.13 12.62
C GLU A 157 8.15 -20.92 11.73
N TYR A 158 9.35 -20.32 11.82
CA TYR A 158 9.74 -19.22 10.95
C TYR A 158 10.34 -19.78 9.66
N LEU A 159 9.86 -19.31 8.50
CA LEU A 159 10.18 -19.84 7.18
C LEU A 159 11.00 -18.89 6.30
N GLY A 160 11.57 -17.80 6.83
CA GLY A 160 12.41 -16.87 6.07
C GLY A 160 11.63 -15.80 5.31
N LEU A 161 12.20 -15.31 4.20
CA LEU A 161 11.81 -14.11 3.48
C LEU A 161 11.96 -12.85 4.32
N ASP A 162 13.05 -12.74 5.05
CA ASP A 162 13.32 -11.72 6.09
C ASP A 162 13.15 -10.28 5.61
N ASP A 163 13.58 -9.97 4.39
CA ASP A 163 13.59 -8.63 3.81
C ASP A 163 12.39 -8.36 2.88
N SER A 164 11.39 -9.26 2.88
CA SER A 164 10.11 -9.02 2.19
C SER A 164 9.34 -7.84 2.78
N HIS A 165 9.50 -7.57 4.07
CA HIS A 165 8.87 -6.54 4.89
C HIS A 165 7.34 -6.53 4.85
N HIS A 166 6.72 -6.72 3.69
CA HIS A 166 5.26 -6.66 3.52
C HIS A 166 4.82 -7.77 2.58
N ILE A 167 4.00 -8.67 3.08
CA ILE A 167 3.42 -9.75 2.29
C ILE A 167 2.04 -9.33 1.80
N GLY A 168 1.84 -9.37 0.49
CA GLY A 168 0.59 -9.02 -0.16
C GLY A 168 -0.44 -10.13 -0.11
N ARG A 169 0.02 -11.36 -0.44
CA ARG A 169 -0.86 -12.54 -0.53
C ARG A 169 -0.05 -13.82 -0.40
N ILE A 170 -0.67 -14.83 0.20
CA ILE A 170 -0.22 -16.23 0.21
C ILE A 170 -1.27 -17.06 -0.52
N VAL A 171 -0.83 -18.00 -1.36
CA VAL A 171 -1.70 -18.97 -2.02
C VAL A 171 -1.10 -20.34 -1.88
N LEU A 172 -1.92 -21.31 -1.47
CA LEU A 172 -1.57 -22.73 -1.43
C LEU A 172 -2.04 -23.42 -2.70
N HIS A 173 -1.27 -24.42 -3.12
CA HIS A 173 -1.75 -25.34 -4.16
C HIS A 173 -2.94 -26.15 -3.60
N PRO A 174 -4.07 -26.25 -4.33
CA PRO A 174 -5.30 -26.86 -3.81
C PRO A 174 -5.14 -28.31 -3.37
N ASP A 175 -4.28 -29.10 -4.04
CA ASP A 175 -4.09 -30.51 -3.73
C ASP A 175 -2.81 -30.79 -2.92
N ASN A 176 -1.93 -29.82 -2.73
CA ASN A 176 -0.64 -30.02 -2.07
C ASN A 176 -0.15 -28.76 -1.36
N SER A 177 -0.46 -28.62 -0.08
CA SER A 177 -0.06 -27.48 0.77
C SER A 177 1.46 -27.32 0.99
N ASP A 178 2.30 -28.22 0.44
CA ASP A 178 3.75 -28.02 0.40
C ASP A 178 4.19 -27.07 -0.75
N ILE A 179 3.30 -26.85 -1.73
CA ILE A 179 3.53 -25.90 -2.80
C ILE A 179 2.82 -24.59 -2.46
N ILE A 180 3.62 -23.50 -2.39
CA ILE A 180 3.18 -22.21 -1.88
C ILE A 180 3.69 -21.10 -2.79
N TRP A 181 2.84 -20.11 -3.05
CA TRP A 181 3.26 -18.85 -3.68
C TRP A 181 3.03 -17.70 -2.72
N VAL A 182 3.97 -16.77 -2.70
CA VAL A 182 3.96 -15.59 -1.84
C VAL A 182 4.19 -14.35 -2.68
N ALA A 183 3.26 -13.41 -2.60
CA ALA A 183 3.38 -12.07 -3.16
C ALA A 183 4.10 -11.16 -2.16
N SER A 184 5.29 -10.68 -2.52
CA SER A 184 6.11 -9.79 -1.69
C SER A 184 6.13 -8.37 -2.26
N LEU A 185 5.75 -7.39 -1.42
CA LEU A 185 5.79 -5.97 -1.73
C LEU A 185 7.16 -5.32 -1.49
N GLY A 186 8.00 -5.94 -0.67
CA GLY A 186 9.28 -5.38 -0.27
C GLY A 186 9.17 -4.22 0.73
N HIS A 187 10.20 -3.41 0.83
CA HIS A 187 10.27 -2.29 1.74
C HIS A 187 9.22 -1.20 1.44
N LEU A 188 8.70 -0.55 2.49
CA LEU A 188 7.79 0.57 2.35
C LEU A 188 8.52 1.86 1.96
N TYR A 189 9.59 2.19 2.68
CA TYR A 189 10.27 3.49 2.61
C TYR A 189 11.59 3.47 1.83
N SER A 190 11.94 2.37 1.22
CA SER A 190 13.15 2.21 0.41
C SER A 190 12.94 1.20 -0.71
N GLU A 191 13.77 1.30 -1.72
CA GLU A 191 13.89 0.26 -2.74
C GLU A 191 14.59 -0.97 -2.13
N ASN A 192 14.23 -2.16 -2.61
CA ASN A 192 14.93 -3.40 -2.34
C ASN A 192 14.63 -4.45 -3.40
N SER A 193 15.44 -5.52 -3.42
CA SER A 193 15.26 -6.62 -4.38
C SER A 193 14.29 -7.71 -3.93
N ASP A 194 13.84 -7.67 -2.68
CA ASP A 194 13.01 -8.74 -2.11
C ASP A 194 11.51 -8.48 -2.36
N ARG A 195 11.22 -8.24 -3.64
CA ARG A 195 9.92 -7.95 -4.24
C ARG A 195 9.57 -8.98 -5.28
N GLY A 196 8.28 -9.18 -5.52
CA GLY A 196 7.77 -10.05 -6.57
C GLY A 196 7.16 -11.33 -6.04
N ILE A 197 7.11 -12.39 -6.86
CA ILE A 197 6.55 -13.68 -6.49
C ILE A 197 7.66 -14.64 -6.08
N TYR A 198 7.47 -15.25 -4.93
CA TYR A 198 8.26 -16.36 -4.43
C TYR A 198 7.46 -17.64 -4.46
N LYS A 199 8.08 -18.75 -4.86
CA LYS A 199 7.50 -20.09 -4.86
C LYS A 199 8.32 -21.01 -3.98
N SER A 200 7.65 -21.79 -3.15
CA SER A 200 8.21 -22.93 -2.43
C SER A 200 7.55 -24.22 -2.93
N ILE A 201 8.27 -25.34 -2.89
CA ILE A 201 7.76 -26.69 -3.18
C ILE A 201 8.04 -27.65 -2.03
N ASP A 202 8.48 -27.14 -0.89
CA ASP A 202 8.91 -27.90 0.28
C ASP A 202 8.35 -27.31 1.59
N ALA A 203 7.11 -26.85 1.54
CA ALA A 203 6.36 -26.26 2.65
C ALA A 203 7.02 -24.99 3.26
N GLY A 204 7.69 -24.20 2.41
CA GLY A 204 8.30 -22.94 2.81
C GLY A 204 9.73 -23.05 3.36
N LYS A 205 10.36 -24.23 3.32
CA LYS A 205 11.75 -24.42 3.76
C LYS A 205 12.74 -23.73 2.84
N THR A 206 12.47 -23.72 1.55
CA THR A 206 13.24 -22.97 0.54
C THR A 206 12.31 -22.17 -0.37
N TRP A 207 12.83 -21.02 -0.85
CA TRP A 207 12.10 -20.08 -1.68
C TRP A 207 12.85 -19.74 -2.96
N ASN A 208 12.15 -19.83 -4.09
CA ASN A 208 12.63 -19.38 -5.38
C ASN A 208 11.84 -18.14 -5.81
N LYS A 209 12.54 -17.04 -6.10
CA LYS A 209 11.92 -15.86 -6.70
C LYS A 209 11.66 -16.13 -8.18
N THR A 210 10.38 -16.18 -8.57
CA THR A 210 9.98 -16.55 -9.94
C THR A 210 9.50 -15.37 -10.77
N LEU A 211 9.06 -14.27 -10.12
CA LEU A 211 8.73 -13.01 -10.80
C LEU A 211 9.43 -11.85 -10.10
N PHE A 212 10.12 -11.02 -10.87
CA PHE A 212 10.73 -9.79 -10.40
C PHE A 212 10.71 -8.76 -11.54
N VAL A 213 10.13 -7.60 -11.31
CA VAL A 213 10.07 -6.51 -12.29
C VAL A 213 11.21 -5.51 -12.06
N ASN A 214 11.24 -4.87 -10.91
CA ASN A 214 12.32 -3.95 -10.52
C ASN A 214 12.33 -3.71 -9.00
N ASN A 215 13.27 -2.90 -8.50
CA ASN A 215 13.43 -2.63 -7.06
C ASN A 215 12.32 -1.75 -6.44
N ARG A 216 11.38 -1.22 -7.23
CA ARG A 216 10.24 -0.40 -6.79
C ARG A 216 8.90 -1.12 -6.92
N THR A 217 8.83 -2.15 -7.76
CA THR A 217 7.61 -2.89 -8.07
C THR A 217 7.55 -4.19 -7.27
N GLY A 218 6.55 -4.33 -6.43
CA GLY A 218 6.30 -5.54 -5.65
C GLY A 218 5.02 -6.25 -6.09
N ALA A 219 4.86 -7.52 -5.72
CA ALA A 219 3.61 -8.23 -5.91
C ALA A 219 2.65 -7.91 -4.76
N ILE A 220 1.44 -7.47 -5.11
CA ILE A 220 0.39 -7.13 -4.12
C ILE A 220 -0.66 -8.20 -4.01
N ASP A 221 -0.97 -8.88 -5.11
CA ASP A 221 -1.99 -9.92 -5.15
C ASP A 221 -1.56 -11.08 -6.06
N ILE A 222 -2.09 -12.27 -5.79
CA ILE A 222 -1.93 -13.47 -6.61
C ILE A 222 -3.18 -14.33 -6.46
N VAL A 223 -3.70 -14.84 -7.57
CA VAL A 223 -4.82 -15.77 -7.62
C VAL A 223 -4.46 -17.00 -8.46
N ILE A 224 -5.04 -18.13 -8.11
CA ILE A 224 -4.82 -19.41 -8.78
C ILE A 224 -6.12 -19.90 -9.42
N ASP A 225 -6.01 -20.51 -10.58
CA ASP A 225 -7.13 -21.21 -11.18
C ASP A 225 -7.44 -22.46 -10.36
N PRO A 226 -8.61 -22.56 -9.72
CA PRO A 226 -8.95 -23.69 -8.85
C PRO A 226 -9.09 -25.02 -9.59
N SER A 227 -9.27 -24.98 -10.91
CA SER A 227 -9.39 -26.17 -11.77
C SER A 227 -8.08 -26.60 -12.41
N ASN A 228 -7.11 -25.69 -12.48
CA ASN A 228 -5.79 -25.95 -13.05
C ASN A 228 -4.70 -25.12 -12.31
N PRO A 229 -4.08 -25.69 -11.28
CA PRO A 229 -3.08 -24.98 -10.47
C PRO A 229 -1.81 -24.52 -11.21
N ASP A 230 -1.61 -24.94 -12.44
CA ASP A 230 -0.53 -24.41 -13.29
C ASP A 230 -0.82 -22.99 -13.78
N ILE A 231 -2.07 -22.54 -13.71
CA ILE A 231 -2.49 -21.20 -14.14
C ILE A 231 -2.62 -20.29 -12.92
N LEU A 232 -1.80 -19.24 -12.90
CA LEU A 232 -1.84 -18.20 -11.86
C LEU A 232 -1.82 -16.81 -12.50
N TYR A 233 -2.38 -15.85 -11.78
CA TYR A 233 -2.29 -14.42 -12.13
C TYR A 233 -1.76 -13.66 -10.94
N SER A 234 -0.85 -12.71 -11.18
CA SER A 234 -0.28 -11.85 -10.16
C SER A 234 -0.44 -10.39 -10.54
N ALA A 235 -0.83 -9.57 -9.58
CA ALA A 235 -0.84 -8.12 -9.69
C ALA A 235 0.47 -7.56 -9.15
N MET A 236 1.20 -6.86 -10.00
CA MET A 236 2.41 -6.13 -9.65
C MET A 236 2.09 -4.65 -9.43
N TRP A 237 2.66 -4.05 -8.40
CA TRP A 237 2.41 -2.67 -8.01
C TRP A 237 3.70 -1.89 -7.80
N GLU A 238 3.94 -0.88 -8.64
CA GLU A 238 5.02 0.07 -8.46
C GLU A 238 4.58 1.18 -7.50
N LYS A 239 5.38 1.41 -6.46
CA LYS A 239 5.13 2.45 -5.47
C LYS A 239 6.41 3.00 -4.86
N ASP A 240 6.35 4.26 -4.43
CA ASP A 240 7.37 4.89 -3.61
C ASP A 240 6.72 5.68 -2.46
N ARG A 241 7.03 5.33 -1.21
CA ARG A 241 6.50 5.96 -0.02
C ARG A 241 7.56 6.77 0.69
N LYS A 242 7.23 8.00 0.98
CA LYS A 242 7.98 8.86 1.91
C LYS A 242 7.09 9.21 3.10
N ALA A 243 7.68 9.72 4.18
CA ALA A 243 6.89 10.19 5.32
C ALA A 243 5.96 11.36 4.94
N TRP A 244 6.34 12.13 3.93
CA TRP A 244 5.67 13.35 3.47
C TRP A 244 5.06 13.23 2.06
N ASP A 245 5.28 12.11 1.35
CA ASP A 245 4.87 11.93 -0.03
C ASP A 245 4.50 10.48 -0.33
N PHE A 246 3.69 10.26 -1.35
CA PHE A 246 3.34 8.93 -1.82
C PHE A 246 3.08 8.94 -3.32
N ASP A 247 3.93 8.25 -4.05
CA ASP A 247 3.71 7.88 -5.44
C ASP A 247 3.21 6.43 -5.47
N GLY A 248 1.93 6.24 -5.75
CA GLY A 248 1.23 4.95 -5.66
C GLY A 248 0.95 4.30 -7.02
N SER A 249 1.61 4.75 -8.09
CA SER A 249 1.42 4.25 -9.44
C SER A 249 2.70 4.26 -10.25
N GLY A 250 2.76 3.52 -11.32
CA GLY A 250 3.92 3.50 -12.21
C GLY A 250 3.81 2.46 -13.32
N ILE A 251 4.69 2.58 -14.32
CA ILE A 251 4.74 1.70 -15.50
C ILE A 251 5.16 0.26 -15.18
N GLY A 252 5.67 0.01 -13.98
CA GLY A 252 5.96 -1.34 -13.51
C GLY A 252 4.75 -2.05 -12.91
N SER A 253 3.62 -1.35 -12.72
CA SER A 253 2.36 -1.96 -12.29
C SER A 253 1.70 -2.67 -13.47
N GLY A 254 1.17 -3.88 -13.22
CA GLY A 254 0.50 -4.65 -14.26
C GLY A 254 0.09 -6.03 -13.79
N ILE A 255 -0.55 -6.79 -14.67
CA ILE A 255 -1.02 -8.15 -14.43
C ILE A 255 -0.13 -9.13 -15.17
N TYR A 256 0.34 -10.13 -14.46
CA TYR A 256 1.21 -11.19 -14.98
C TYR A 256 0.51 -12.55 -14.87
N LYS A 257 0.64 -13.38 -15.89
CA LYS A 257 0.09 -14.74 -15.95
C LYS A 257 1.21 -15.76 -16.00
N SER A 258 1.05 -16.84 -15.26
CA SER A 258 1.82 -18.09 -15.41
C SER A 258 0.92 -19.20 -15.94
N VAL A 259 1.50 -20.14 -16.67
CA VAL A 259 0.87 -21.36 -17.18
C VAL A 259 1.70 -22.62 -16.85
N ASP A 260 2.68 -22.49 -15.96
CA ASP A 260 3.63 -23.51 -15.55
C ASP A 260 3.80 -23.58 -14.02
N GLY A 261 2.70 -23.34 -13.31
CA GLY A 261 2.68 -23.36 -11.85
C GLY A 261 3.52 -22.25 -11.23
N GLY A 262 3.60 -21.09 -11.85
CA GLY A 262 4.33 -19.94 -11.31
C GLY A 262 5.86 -20.04 -11.48
N SER A 263 6.34 -20.88 -12.39
CA SER A 263 7.80 -21.00 -12.68
C SER A 263 8.27 -19.91 -13.63
N SER A 264 7.43 -19.50 -14.57
CA SER A 264 7.64 -18.34 -15.44
C SER A 264 6.38 -17.50 -15.58
N TRP A 265 6.53 -16.23 -15.97
CA TRP A 265 5.45 -15.24 -16.01
C TRP A 265 5.51 -14.40 -17.26
N LEU A 266 4.34 -14.12 -17.83
CA LEU A 266 4.15 -13.21 -18.97
C LEU A 266 3.21 -12.08 -18.54
N GLU A 267 3.57 -10.85 -18.85
CA GLU A 267 2.67 -9.71 -18.68
C GLU A 267 1.47 -9.83 -19.64
N VAL A 268 0.26 -9.69 -19.09
CA VAL A 268 -1.01 -9.79 -19.83
C VAL A 268 -1.86 -8.52 -19.71
N SER A 269 -1.34 -7.50 -19.03
CA SER A 269 -1.84 -6.14 -19.08
C SER A 269 -1.06 -5.30 -20.08
N GLY A 270 -1.62 -4.18 -20.51
CA GLY A 270 -0.93 -3.26 -21.41
C GLY A 270 -1.04 -3.58 -22.90
N GLY A 271 -0.46 -2.72 -23.71
CA GLY A 271 -0.46 -2.83 -25.15
C GLY A 271 -1.87 -2.84 -25.74
N THR A 272 -2.24 -3.92 -26.42
CA THR A 272 -3.57 -4.10 -27.05
C THR A 272 -4.53 -4.90 -26.18
N SER A 273 -4.17 -5.22 -24.93
CA SER A 273 -5.01 -6.02 -24.03
C SER A 273 -6.30 -5.30 -23.60
N GLY A 274 -6.30 -3.96 -23.63
CA GLY A 274 -7.41 -3.13 -23.13
C GLY A 274 -7.33 -2.80 -21.64
N PHE A 275 -6.31 -3.30 -20.92
CA PHE A 275 -6.00 -2.87 -19.54
C PHE A 275 -5.01 -1.69 -19.58
N PRO A 276 -5.16 -0.67 -18.71
CA PRO A 276 -4.23 0.46 -18.66
C PRO A 276 -2.78 0.04 -18.34
N ASP A 277 -1.83 0.62 -19.09
CA ASP A 277 -0.38 0.45 -18.92
C ASP A 277 0.34 1.80 -18.82
N THR A 278 -0.29 2.75 -18.18
CA THR A 278 0.18 4.13 -18.05
C THR A 278 0.97 4.33 -16.75
N ARG A 279 1.53 5.53 -16.56
CA ARG A 279 2.13 5.92 -15.29
C ARG A 279 1.10 6.03 -14.15
N GLY A 280 -0.17 6.18 -14.48
CA GLY A 280 -1.27 6.18 -13.52
C GLY A 280 -1.73 4.80 -13.08
N THR A 281 -1.19 3.71 -13.65
CA THR A 281 -1.53 2.35 -13.22
C THR A 281 -1.03 2.11 -11.81
N GLY A 282 -1.96 2.08 -10.86
CA GLY A 282 -1.71 1.94 -9.43
C GLY A 282 -1.88 0.52 -8.92
N ARG A 283 -2.42 0.39 -7.69
CA ARG A 283 -2.70 -0.91 -7.08
C ARG A 283 -3.79 -1.65 -7.87
N ILE A 284 -3.58 -2.95 -8.04
CA ILE A 284 -4.51 -3.85 -8.70
C ILE A 284 -4.88 -4.96 -7.71
N GLY A 285 -6.16 -5.24 -7.53
CA GLY A 285 -6.67 -6.44 -6.88
C GLY A 285 -7.25 -7.39 -7.91
N LEU A 286 -7.08 -8.68 -7.72
CA LEU A 286 -7.50 -9.73 -8.64
C LEU A 286 -8.47 -10.69 -7.97
N ASP A 287 -9.41 -11.21 -8.75
CA ASP A 287 -10.19 -12.40 -8.41
C ASP A 287 -10.51 -13.23 -9.65
N ILE A 288 -10.70 -14.53 -9.45
CA ILE A 288 -10.99 -15.49 -10.51
C ILE A 288 -12.31 -16.22 -10.24
N SER A 289 -13.14 -16.33 -11.26
CA SER A 289 -14.42 -17.01 -11.10
C SER A 289 -14.21 -18.52 -10.88
N ILE A 290 -14.64 -19.03 -9.74
CA ILE A 290 -14.53 -20.45 -9.39
C ILE A 290 -15.31 -21.33 -10.39
N SER A 291 -16.49 -20.88 -10.84
CA SER A 291 -17.34 -21.64 -11.76
C SER A 291 -16.87 -21.58 -13.21
N ASN A 292 -16.12 -20.56 -13.59
CA ASN A 292 -15.54 -20.38 -14.93
C ASN A 292 -14.21 -19.64 -14.85
N PRO A 293 -13.09 -20.33 -14.65
CA PRO A 293 -11.78 -19.70 -14.46
C PRO A 293 -11.23 -18.91 -15.66
N ASN A 294 -11.90 -18.97 -16.82
CA ASN A 294 -11.59 -18.05 -17.93
C ASN A 294 -12.01 -16.61 -17.64
N ILE A 295 -12.89 -16.41 -16.63
CA ILE A 295 -13.35 -15.08 -16.23
C ILE A 295 -12.52 -14.62 -15.04
N ILE A 296 -11.85 -13.48 -15.23
CA ILE A 296 -11.02 -12.83 -14.21
C ILE A 296 -11.53 -11.40 -14.05
N TYR A 297 -11.58 -10.94 -12.81
CA TYR A 297 -11.88 -9.56 -12.47
C TYR A 297 -10.63 -8.89 -11.90
N ALA A 298 -10.48 -7.62 -12.24
CA ALA A 298 -9.43 -6.76 -11.71
C ALA A 298 -10.04 -5.43 -11.28
N ILE A 299 -9.70 -4.96 -10.07
CA ILE A 299 -9.96 -3.60 -9.64
C ILE A 299 -8.66 -2.82 -9.67
N LEU A 300 -8.67 -1.66 -10.34
CA LEU A 300 -7.53 -0.79 -10.53
C LEU A 300 -7.71 0.53 -9.78
N ASP A 301 -6.73 0.93 -9.01
CA ASP A 301 -6.55 2.31 -8.55
C ASP A 301 -5.87 3.12 -9.68
N ASN A 302 -6.68 3.78 -10.51
CA ASN A 302 -6.18 4.54 -11.65
C ASN A 302 -5.87 5.99 -11.25
N GLN A 303 -4.58 6.33 -11.19
CA GLN A 303 -4.06 7.64 -10.82
C GLN A 303 -3.82 8.55 -12.04
N ASP A 304 -4.22 8.15 -13.26
CA ASP A 304 -4.25 9.05 -14.40
C ASP A 304 -5.23 10.18 -14.16
N ARG A 305 -4.89 11.35 -14.65
CA ARG A 305 -5.77 12.51 -14.55
C ARG A 305 -6.99 12.34 -15.46
N LYS A 306 -8.15 12.68 -14.94
CA LYS A 306 -9.36 12.80 -15.77
C LYS A 306 -9.08 13.77 -16.93
N PRO A 307 -9.57 13.45 -18.15
CA PRO A 307 -9.59 14.42 -19.22
C PRO A 307 -10.24 15.71 -18.70
N LYS A 308 -9.64 16.85 -18.99
CA LYS A 308 -10.38 18.11 -18.77
C LYS A 308 -11.57 18.07 -19.70
N ASP A 309 -12.77 18.19 -19.14
CA ASP A 309 -13.97 18.40 -19.93
C ASP A 309 -13.73 19.66 -20.77
N GLU A 310 -13.45 19.48 -22.06
CA GLU A 310 -13.24 20.59 -23.01
C GLU A 310 -14.52 21.38 -23.26
N ASP A 311 -15.69 20.92 -22.74
CA ASP A 311 -17.01 21.49 -23.07
C ASP A 311 -17.93 21.76 -21.86
N VAL A 312 -17.43 21.87 -20.65
CA VAL A 312 -18.16 22.69 -19.70
C VAL A 312 -17.66 24.13 -19.93
N SER A 313 -18.31 24.83 -20.82
CA SER A 313 -18.37 26.29 -20.78
C SER A 313 -18.94 26.60 -19.39
N ASN A 314 -18.07 26.66 -18.39
CA ASN A 314 -18.40 27.22 -17.09
C ASN A 314 -18.71 28.72 -17.35
N GLU A 315 -19.95 29.01 -17.75
CA GLU A 315 -20.53 30.34 -17.64
C GLU A 315 -20.65 30.71 -16.15
N GLY A 316 -19.56 30.54 -15.39
CA GLY A 316 -19.56 30.80 -13.96
C GLY A 316 -18.15 30.95 -13.40
N LEU A 317 -18.09 31.46 -12.19
CA LEU A 317 -16.85 31.64 -11.44
C LEU A 317 -16.27 30.28 -11.08
N THR A 318 -14.97 30.11 -11.32
CA THR A 318 -14.19 28.94 -10.91
C THR A 318 -13.20 29.34 -9.80
N LYS A 319 -12.64 28.38 -9.13
CA LYS A 319 -11.54 28.61 -8.15
C LYS A 319 -10.42 29.44 -8.77
N ASP A 320 -10.04 29.14 -10.00
CA ASP A 320 -8.93 29.81 -10.67
C ASP A 320 -9.25 31.25 -11.05
N SER A 321 -10.54 31.63 -11.11
CA SER A 321 -10.98 33.01 -11.33
C SER A 321 -10.50 33.97 -10.22
N PHE A 322 -10.18 33.45 -9.04
CA PHE A 322 -9.77 34.25 -7.88
C PHE A 322 -8.27 34.25 -7.60
N ARG A 323 -7.45 33.51 -8.40
CA ARG A 323 -6.00 33.43 -8.15
C ARG A 323 -5.25 34.75 -8.38
N GLU A 324 -5.61 35.45 -9.45
CA GLU A 324 -4.91 36.67 -9.90
C GLU A 324 -5.86 37.88 -10.07
N ILE A 325 -7.11 37.74 -9.63
CA ILE A 325 -8.10 38.82 -9.76
C ILE A 325 -7.73 40.00 -8.84
N SER A 326 -7.82 41.19 -9.36
CA SER A 326 -7.67 42.43 -8.55
C SER A 326 -8.87 42.58 -7.59
N GLU A 327 -8.66 43.26 -6.45
CA GLU A 327 -9.77 43.59 -5.53
C GLU A 327 -10.87 44.37 -6.23
N GLU A 328 -10.50 45.30 -7.14
CA GLU A 328 -11.44 46.13 -7.89
C GLU A 328 -12.33 45.25 -8.80
N ASP A 329 -11.75 44.28 -9.52
CA ASP A 329 -12.50 43.42 -10.43
C ASP A 329 -13.32 42.39 -9.65
N PHE A 330 -12.80 41.89 -8.51
CA PHE A 330 -13.57 41.02 -7.61
C PHE A 330 -14.84 41.70 -7.11
N LEU A 331 -14.76 42.96 -6.71
CA LEU A 331 -15.93 43.74 -6.23
C LEU A 331 -16.99 44.02 -7.33
N LYS A 332 -16.61 43.90 -8.62
CA LYS A 332 -17.52 44.02 -9.77
C LYS A 332 -18.30 42.73 -10.09
N ILE A 333 -17.85 41.58 -9.57
CA ILE A 333 -18.58 40.32 -9.77
C ILE A 333 -20.02 40.49 -9.27
N SER A 334 -21.00 39.91 -9.96
CA SER A 334 -22.38 39.99 -9.49
C SER A 334 -22.57 39.18 -8.20
N ASP A 335 -23.40 39.65 -7.27
CA ASP A 335 -23.67 38.92 -6.03
C ASP A 335 -24.28 37.58 -6.29
N LYS A 336 -25.13 37.44 -7.32
CA LYS A 336 -25.75 36.20 -7.73
C LYS A 336 -24.71 35.14 -8.17
N GLU A 337 -23.71 35.54 -8.94
CA GLU A 337 -22.65 34.64 -9.40
C GLU A 337 -21.73 34.24 -8.26
N LEU A 338 -21.35 35.18 -7.39
CA LEU A 338 -20.52 34.89 -6.22
C LEU A 338 -21.26 33.99 -5.23
N ASP A 339 -22.55 34.24 -4.95
CA ASP A 339 -23.36 33.36 -4.09
C ASP A 339 -23.51 31.96 -4.68
N ALA A 340 -23.69 31.83 -6.00
CA ALA A 340 -23.73 30.54 -6.67
C ALA A 340 -22.41 29.78 -6.48
N PHE A 341 -21.28 30.47 -6.67
CA PHE A 341 -19.96 29.90 -6.45
C PHE A 341 -19.75 29.46 -4.98
N LEU A 342 -20.05 30.32 -4.01
CA LEU A 342 -19.90 30.02 -2.59
C LEU A 342 -20.76 28.80 -2.19
N LYS A 343 -22.00 28.74 -2.66
CA LYS A 343 -22.93 27.64 -2.38
C LYS A 343 -22.47 26.33 -3.04
N GLN A 344 -22.07 26.39 -4.31
CA GLN A 344 -21.57 25.22 -5.05
C GLN A 344 -20.34 24.60 -4.37
N ASN A 345 -19.45 25.46 -3.86
CA ASN A 345 -18.22 25.05 -3.19
C ASN A 345 -18.37 24.88 -1.66
N ARG A 346 -19.61 24.79 -1.15
CA ARG A 346 -19.94 24.48 0.25
C ARG A 346 -19.31 25.42 1.28
N PHE A 347 -19.14 26.68 0.94
CA PHE A 347 -18.73 27.67 1.95
C PHE A 347 -19.76 27.73 3.10
N PRO A 348 -19.33 28.06 4.34
CA PRO A 348 -20.27 28.21 5.46
C PRO A 348 -21.36 29.24 5.15
N ARG A 349 -22.59 28.96 5.56
CA ARG A 349 -23.78 29.78 5.23
C ARG A 349 -23.72 31.23 5.71
N ASP A 350 -22.80 31.50 6.65
CA ASP A 350 -22.57 32.84 7.19
C ASP A 350 -21.76 33.73 6.24
N TYR A 351 -21.22 33.17 5.15
CA TYR A 351 -20.46 33.86 4.11
C TYR A 351 -21.27 33.88 2.81
N ASP A 352 -22.08 34.92 2.63
CA ASP A 352 -22.70 35.27 1.36
C ASP A 352 -21.84 36.27 0.56
N ALA A 353 -22.24 36.56 -0.69
CA ALA A 353 -21.51 37.46 -1.58
C ALA A 353 -21.34 38.86 -0.96
N ILE A 354 -22.37 39.36 -0.26
CA ILE A 354 -22.35 40.67 0.37
C ILE A 354 -21.29 40.71 1.46
N LYS A 355 -21.29 39.70 2.31
CA LYS A 355 -20.35 39.58 3.44
C LYS A 355 -18.91 39.43 2.98
N VAL A 356 -18.69 38.54 1.99
CA VAL A 356 -17.34 38.32 1.42
C VAL A 356 -16.81 39.58 0.76
N LYS A 357 -17.59 40.31 -0.03
CA LYS A 357 -17.22 41.59 -0.63
C LYS A 357 -16.94 42.66 0.42
N GLU A 358 -17.70 42.69 1.53
CA GLU A 358 -17.43 43.60 2.65
C GLU A 358 -16.06 43.32 3.28
N LEU A 359 -15.71 42.06 3.51
CA LEU A 359 -14.42 41.66 4.06
C LEU A 359 -13.26 42.06 3.13
N VAL A 360 -13.41 41.83 1.82
CA VAL A 360 -12.41 42.28 0.82
C VAL A 360 -12.28 43.79 0.79
N ARG A 361 -13.40 44.52 0.73
CA ARG A 361 -13.41 46.00 0.71
C ARG A 361 -12.76 46.63 1.93
N ASN A 362 -12.87 45.99 3.07
CA ASN A 362 -12.27 46.41 4.33
C ASN A 362 -10.80 45.94 4.51
N GLY A 363 -10.23 45.28 3.51
CA GLY A 363 -8.87 44.76 3.55
C GLY A 363 -8.67 43.66 4.59
N MET A 364 -9.75 43.01 5.05
CA MET A 364 -9.69 41.93 6.05
C MET A 364 -9.28 40.58 5.41
N ILE A 365 -9.63 40.37 4.16
CA ILE A 365 -9.22 39.21 3.32
C ILE A 365 -8.90 39.73 1.92
N SER A 366 -8.04 38.99 1.19
CA SER A 366 -7.90 39.15 -0.26
C SER A 366 -8.86 38.24 -1.02
N PRO A 367 -9.19 38.46 -2.30
CA PRO A 367 -9.92 37.52 -3.11
C PRO A 367 -9.33 36.09 -3.13
N TYR A 368 -7.99 36.01 -3.03
CA TYR A 368 -7.24 34.77 -2.98
C TYR A 368 -7.59 33.93 -1.75
N ALA A 369 -8.11 34.51 -0.68
CA ALA A 369 -8.57 33.77 0.50
C ALA A 369 -9.67 32.75 0.18
N LEU A 370 -10.48 32.96 -0.90
CA LEU A 370 -11.44 31.97 -1.38
C LEU A 370 -10.72 30.75 -2.00
N VAL A 371 -9.59 30.97 -2.64
CA VAL A 371 -8.74 29.91 -3.17
C VAL A 371 -8.09 29.14 -2.02
N GLU A 372 -7.51 29.86 -1.06
CA GLU A 372 -6.89 29.22 0.12
C GLU A 372 -7.89 28.37 0.91
N TYR A 373 -9.12 28.85 1.08
CA TYR A 373 -10.17 28.09 1.76
C TYR A 373 -10.48 26.77 1.02
N LEU A 374 -10.52 26.79 -0.32
CA LEU A 374 -10.77 25.61 -1.14
C LEU A 374 -9.53 24.72 -1.29
N GLU A 375 -8.36 25.28 -1.12
CA GLU A 375 -7.07 24.59 -1.17
C GLU A 375 -6.55 24.17 0.21
N ASP A 376 -7.35 24.36 1.25
CA ASP A 376 -7.06 23.73 2.55
C ASP A 376 -6.79 22.24 2.31
N SER A 377 -5.68 21.77 2.89
CA SER A 377 -5.14 20.41 2.68
C SER A 377 -6.15 19.27 2.90
N ASN A 378 -7.27 19.56 3.56
CA ASN A 378 -8.38 18.61 3.68
C ASN A 378 -9.32 18.61 2.46
N SER A 379 -9.48 19.73 1.76
CA SER A 379 -10.30 19.77 0.53
C SER A 379 -9.58 19.15 -0.65
N MET A 380 -8.24 19.27 -0.72
CA MET A 380 -7.42 18.60 -1.73
C MET A 380 -7.43 17.07 -1.62
N LEU A 381 -7.78 16.53 -0.45
CA LEU A 381 -7.97 15.08 -0.26
C LEU A 381 -9.23 14.54 -0.96
N PHE A 382 -10.17 15.39 -1.31
CA PHE A 382 -11.48 15.01 -1.88
C PHE A 382 -11.73 15.52 -3.30
N ASP A 383 -10.82 16.30 -3.86
CA ASP A 383 -10.94 16.89 -5.20
C ASP A 383 -9.71 16.55 -6.06
N THR A 384 -9.29 15.30 -6.00
CA THR A 384 -8.21 14.80 -6.87
C THR A 384 -8.76 14.55 -8.27
N PRO A 385 -8.19 15.18 -9.32
CA PRO A 385 -8.66 15.03 -10.69
C PRO A 385 -8.19 13.72 -11.32
N VAL A 386 -8.15 12.63 -10.53
CA VAL A 386 -7.77 11.29 -11.00
C VAL A 386 -9.00 10.46 -11.35
N ILE A 387 -8.80 9.48 -12.22
CA ILE A 387 -9.87 8.57 -12.66
C ILE A 387 -10.42 7.76 -11.48
N GLY A 388 -9.53 7.27 -10.61
CA GLY A 388 -9.91 6.52 -9.41
C GLY A 388 -10.18 5.04 -9.69
N ALA A 389 -11.22 4.46 -9.06
CA ALA A 389 -11.49 3.03 -9.19
C ALA A 389 -12.08 2.66 -10.56
N GLU A 390 -11.45 1.71 -11.19
CA GLU A 390 -11.96 1.06 -12.41
C GLU A 390 -11.99 -0.46 -12.20
N VAL A 391 -13.09 -1.08 -12.62
CA VAL A 391 -13.23 -2.53 -12.59
C VAL A 391 -13.15 -3.06 -14.01
N TYR A 392 -12.28 -4.02 -14.21
CA TYR A 392 -12.06 -4.70 -15.47
C TYR A 392 -12.44 -6.17 -15.36
N SER A 393 -12.90 -6.75 -16.46
CA SER A 393 -13.08 -8.19 -16.58
C SER A 393 -12.43 -8.70 -17.86
N SER A 394 -11.76 -9.85 -17.74
CA SER A 394 -11.36 -10.68 -18.87
C SER A 394 -12.28 -11.89 -18.96
N LYS A 395 -12.62 -12.34 -20.16
CA LYS A 395 -13.41 -13.55 -20.41
C LYS A 395 -12.66 -14.59 -21.22
N ASP A 396 -11.38 -14.36 -21.43
CA ASP A 396 -10.48 -15.14 -22.28
C ASP A 396 -9.15 -15.43 -21.56
N SER A 397 -9.23 -15.67 -20.25
CA SER A 397 -8.08 -16.04 -19.42
C SER A 397 -6.97 -14.95 -19.41
N GLY A 398 -7.35 -13.68 -19.38
CA GLY A 398 -6.42 -12.56 -19.26
C GLY A 398 -5.85 -12.05 -20.58
N VAL A 399 -6.30 -12.55 -21.74
CA VAL A 399 -5.80 -12.08 -23.05
C VAL A 399 -6.32 -10.69 -23.38
N THR A 400 -7.62 -10.45 -23.15
CA THR A 400 -8.22 -9.12 -23.32
C THR A 400 -8.99 -8.71 -22.08
N TRP A 401 -9.03 -7.41 -21.85
CA TRP A 401 -9.66 -6.80 -20.69
C TRP A 401 -10.68 -5.74 -21.13
N LYS A 402 -11.81 -5.71 -20.48
CA LYS A 402 -12.86 -4.72 -20.71
C LYS A 402 -13.25 -4.08 -19.39
N LYS A 403 -13.26 -2.74 -19.36
CA LYS A 403 -13.86 -1.99 -18.25
C LYS A 403 -15.34 -2.32 -18.14
N VAL A 404 -15.83 -2.63 -16.95
CA VAL A 404 -17.20 -3.09 -16.70
C VAL A 404 -18.03 -2.13 -15.86
N ASN A 405 -17.43 -1.16 -15.17
CA ASN A 405 -18.17 -0.09 -14.54
C ASN A 405 -18.33 1.08 -15.53
N GLU A 406 -19.58 1.45 -15.82
CA GLU A 406 -19.89 2.61 -16.67
C GLU A 406 -19.82 3.91 -15.87
N ASP A 407 -20.36 3.89 -14.64
CA ASP A 407 -20.32 5.03 -13.74
C ASP A 407 -18.98 5.11 -12.99
N GLU A 408 -18.57 6.33 -12.70
CA GLU A 408 -17.41 6.57 -11.82
C GLU A 408 -17.73 6.08 -10.41
N LEU A 409 -16.85 5.24 -9.87
CA LEU A 409 -16.91 4.83 -8.46
C LEU A 409 -16.37 5.94 -7.55
N ASN A 410 -16.95 7.11 -7.69
CA ASN A 410 -16.46 8.42 -7.27
C ASN A 410 -16.14 8.59 -5.78
N ILE A 411 -16.52 7.66 -4.91
CA ILE A 411 -16.40 7.85 -3.47
C ILE A 411 -15.28 7.00 -2.87
N LEU A 412 -14.79 5.97 -3.57
CA LEU A 412 -13.95 4.94 -2.96
C LEU A 412 -12.45 5.15 -3.13
N TYR A 413 -11.97 5.80 -4.21
CA TYR A 413 -10.56 5.65 -4.58
C TYR A 413 -9.80 6.94 -4.91
N PHE A 414 -10.33 8.13 -4.69
CA PHE A 414 -9.62 9.37 -5.03
C PHE A 414 -8.30 9.56 -4.29
N SER A 415 -8.26 9.20 -3.02
CA SER A 415 -7.06 9.38 -2.19
C SER A 415 -6.59 8.12 -1.48
N TYR A 416 -7.42 7.08 -1.44
CA TYR A 416 -7.16 5.84 -0.70
C TYR A 416 -7.29 4.57 -1.55
N GLY A 417 -7.27 4.67 -2.88
CA GLY A 417 -7.32 3.51 -3.79
C GLY A 417 -6.20 2.51 -3.51
N TYR A 418 -5.02 3.02 -3.22
CA TYR A 418 -3.88 2.21 -2.78
C TYR A 418 -4.16 1.39 -1.52
N TYR A 419 -5.16 1.77 -0.74
CA TYR A 419 -5.49 1.14 0.54
C TYR A 419 -6.56 0.05 0.42
N PHE A 420 -7.58 0.26 -0.42
CA PHE A 420 -8.77 -0.59 -0.52
C PHE A 420 -8.83 -1.44 -1.80
N GLY A 421 -7.75 -1.58 -2.53
CA GLY A 421 -7.70 -2.24 -3.84
C GLY A 421 -7.80 -3.77 -3.74
N GLU A 422 -8.91 -4.29 -3.24
CA GLU A 422 -9.23 -5.72 -3.22
C GLU A 422 -10.59 -5.99 -3.85
N ILE A 423 -10.72 -7.11 -4.55
CA ILE A 423 -11.96 -7.65 -5.13
C ILE A 423 -12.08 -9.12 -4.73
N ARG A 424 -13.32 -9.57 -4.49
CA ARG A 424 -13.65 -10.95 -4.15
C ARG A 424 -14.97 -11.34 -4.81
#